data_c6301d9005fe80370b79e58225802e20
#
_entry.id   c6301d9005fe80370b79e58225802e20
#
_cell.length_a   1.000
_cell.length_b   1.000
_cell.length_c   1.000
_cell.angle_alpha   90.00
_cell.angle_beta   90.00
_cell.angle_gamma   90.00
#
_symmetry.space_group_name_H-M   'P 1'
#
loop_
_entity.id
_entity.type
_entity.pdbx_description
1 polymer ?
#
loop_
_entity_poly.entity_id
_entity_poly.type
_entity_poly.pdbx_seq_one_letter_code
_entity_poly.pdbx_strand_id
1 'polypeptide(L)'
;AMWIEARQYTGRIVTITNDKVFDTPVYNYTWEFPYLWEEMHIMVKYTADRLRAEQILLEVATRHTLPISQMSKPDLAELQRRYLIKTSDSMPKVYYRITDNWLELSLRFIAKDHDIRDIKDQMSRDILDEFDKAGIEIASATLDIVGVPRPITQW
;
A
#
# COMPACT_ATOMS: atom_id res chain seq x y z
N ALA A 1 13.22 -7.31 12.23
CA ALA A 1 11.96 -6.82 11.69
C ALA A 1 12.20 -5.94 10.48
N MET A 2 11.36 -6.07 9.51
CA MET A 2 11.47 -5.27 8.28
C MET A 2 10.48 -4.12 8.34
N TRP A 3 10.96 -2.95 7.96
CA TRP A 3 10.14 -1.74 7.87
C TRP A 3 9.80 -1.44 6.43
N ILE A 4 8.57 -1.03 6.17
CA ILE A 4 8.15 -0.44 4.90
C ILE A 4 8.65 1.00 4.79
N GLU A 5 8.49 1.64 3.62
CA GLU A 5 8.95 3.03 3.40
C GLU A 5 8.43 4.01 4.45
N ALA A 6 7.23 3.82 4.95
CA ALA A 6 6.64 4.64 6.02
C ALA A 6 7.19 4.29 7.41
N ARG A 7 8.19 3.45 7.51
CA ARG A 7 8.79 2.97 8.76
C ARG A 7 7.79 2.32 9.71
N GLN A 8 6.84 1.61 9.14
CA GLN A 8 5.85 0.86 9.91
C GLN A 8 6.20 -0.63 9.90
N TYR A 9 5.92 -1.31 11.01
CA TYR A 9 6.14 -2.73 11.12
C TYR A 9 5.22 -3.50 10.18
N THR A 10 5.77 -4.40 9.37
CA THR A 10 5.01 -5.12 8.36
C THR A 10 4.51 -6.49 8.80
N GLY A 11 5.01 -7.00 9.92
CA GLY A 11 4.71 -8.36 10.36
C GLY A 11 5.60 -9.43 9.73
N ARG A 12 6.54 -9.04 8.91
CA ARG A 12 7.52 -9.97 8.32
C ARG A 12 8.71 -10.15 9.25
N ILE A 13 9.20 -11.37 9.31
CA ILE A 13 10.43 -11.68 10.03
C ILE A 13 11.58 -11.69 9.03
N VAL A 14 12.62 -10.93 9.32
CA VAL A 14 13.85 -10.92 8.52
C VAL A 14 14.89 -11.74 9.25
N THR A 15 15.34 -12.83 8.62
CA THR A 15 16.42 -13.65 9.12
C THR A 15 17.67 -13.38 8.31
N ILE A 16 18.76 -13.01 8.99
CA ILE A 16 20.04 -12.73 8.36
C ILE A 16 21.04 -13.81 8.81
N THR A 17 21.64 -14.50 7.86
CA THR A 17 22.68 -15.49 8.15
C THR A 17 24.03 -14.81 8.42
N ASN A 18 24.88 -15.42 9.26
CA ASN A 18 26.16 -14.82 9.67
C ASN A 18 27.13 -14.56 8.51
N ASP A 19 27.05 -15.34 7.46
CA ASP A 19 27.89 -15.26 6.27
C ASP A 19 27.32 -14.34 5.19
N LYS A 20 26.06 -13.89 5.34
CA LYS A 20 25.38 -13.02 4.37
C LYS A 20 24.70 -11.82 5.03
N VAL A 21 25.31 -11.27 6.05
CA VAL A 21 24.72 -10.17 6.86
C VAL A 21 24.32 -8.98 6.02
N PHE A 22 24.97 -8.72 4.89
CA PHE A 22 24.77 -7.53 4.08
C PHE A 22 24.25 -7.80 2.67
N ASP A 23 24.01 -9.06 2.29
CA ASP A 23 23.60 -9.37 0.92
C ASP A 23 22.10 -9.25 0.73
N THR A 24 21.37 -10.31 1.00
CA THR A 24 19.92 -10.31 0.78
C THR A 24 19.21 -10.81 2.02
N PRO A 25 18.33 -9.99 2.62
CA PRO A 25 17.56 -10.49 3.75
C PRO A 25 16.61 -11.61 3.31
N VAL A 26 16.49 -12.62 4.14
CA VAL A 26 15.53 -13.70 3.96
C VAL A 26 14.24 -13.30 4.67
N TYR A 27 13.14 -13.29 3.95
CA TYR A 27 11.84 -12.94 4.47
C TYR A 27 11.09 -14.21 4.84
N ASN A 28 10.75 -14.34 6.11
CA ASN A 28 9.86 -15.38 6.58
C ASN A 28 8.54 -14.75 7.03
N TYR A 29 7.46 -15.24 6.47
CA TYR A 29 6.14 -14.90 6.97
C TYR A 29 5.87 -15.74 8.21
N THR A 30 5.20 -15.14 9.19
CA THR A 30 4.88 -15.83 10.44
C THR A 30 3.83 -16.90 10.18
N TRP A 31 4.23 -18.16 10.21
CA TRP A 31 3.28 -19.27 10.04
C TRP A 31 2.28 -19.38 11.19
N GLU A 32 2.67 -18.86 12.35
CA GLU A 32 1.83 -18.83 13.56
C GLU A 32 0.75 -17.75 13.50
N PHE A 33 0.94 -16.75 12.63
CA PHE A 33 -0.01 -15.66 12.46
C PHE A 33 -0.23 -15.38 10.97
N PRO A 34 -1.41 -15.77 10.43
CA PRO A 34 -1.64 -15.74 8.98
C PRO A 34 -2.01 -14.37 8.42
N TYR A 35 -1.89 -13.30 9.20
CA TYR A 35 -2.27 -11.96 8.80
C TYR A 35 -1.06 -11.05 8.77
N LEU A 36 -0.98 -10.23 7.73
CA LEU A 36 0.10 -9.26 7.54
C LEU A 36 -0.46 -7.88 7.25
N TRP A 37 0.26 -6.87 7.72
CA TRP A 37 0.10 -5.52 7.21
C TRP A 37 0.67 -5.45 5.80
N GLU A 38 -0.08 -4.84 4.92
CA GLU A 38 0.32 -4.65 3.53
C GLU A 38 0.01 -3.24 3.08
N GLU A 39 0.70 -2.78 2.04
CA GLU A 39 0.52 -1.46 1.48
C GLU A 39 0.44 -1.51 -0.04
N MET A 40 -0.40 -0.64 -0.58
CA MET A 40 -0.45 -0.36 -2.02
C MET A 40 -0.21 1.13 -2.22
N HIS A 41 0.64 1.47 -3.17
CA HIS A 41 0.96 2.86 -3.51
C HIS A 41 0.25 3.24 -4.80
N ILE A 42 -0.61 4.23 -4.71
CA ILE A 42 -1.38 4.73 -5.84
C ILE A 42 -0.99 6.19 -6.06
N MET A 43 -0.51 6.50 -7.25
CA MET A 43 -0.09 7.83 -7.63
C MET A 43 -1.21 8.51 -8.42
N VAL A 44 -1.67 9.65 -7.93
CA VAL A 44 -2.69 10.45 -8.61
C VAL A 44 -2.15 11.83 -8.97
N LYS A 45 -2.72 12.44 -10.00
CA LYS A 45 -2.36 13.81 -10.37
C LYS A 45 -2.75 14.77 -9.26
N TYR A 46 -1.99 15.85 -9.09
CA TYR A 46 -2.34 16.89 -8.12
C TYR A 46 -3.68 17.56 -8.41
N THR A 47 -4.11 17.53 -9.67
CA THR A 47 -5.42 18.08 -10.10
C THR A 47 -6.58 17.13 -9.80
N ALA A 48 -6.30 15.90 -9.38
CA ALA A 48 -7.34 14.93 -9.07
C ALA A 48 -8.07 15.27 -7.77
N ASP A 49 -9.30 14.77 -7.66
CA ASP A 49 -10.06 14.84 -6.42
C ASP A 49 -9.50 13.84 -5.40
N ARG A 50 -8.51 14.27 -4.61
CA ARG A 50 -7.81 13.41 -3.66
C ARG A 50 -8.71 12.88 -2.55
N LEU A 51 -9.70 13.65 -2.13
CA LEU A 51 -10.63 13.20 -1.08
C LEU A 51 -11.50 12.06 -1.60
N ARG A 52 -11.96 12.17 -2.83
CA ARG A 52 -12.72 11.09 -3.47
C ARG A 52 -11.82 9.87 -3.71
N ALA A 53 -10.59 10.09 -4.15
CA ALA A 53 -9.61 9.01 -4.32
C ALA A 53 -9.39 8.26 -3.01
N GLU A 54 -9.14 8.97 -1.92
CA GLU A 54 -8.99 8.38 -0.59
C GLU A 54 -10.22 7.57 -0.19
N GLN A 55 -11.40 8.11 -0.39
CA GLN A 55 -12.65 7.41 -0.08
C GLN A 55 -12.78 6.10 -0.85
N ILE A 56 -12.49 6.13 -2.15
CA ILE A 56 -12.52 4.94 -3.01
C ILE A 56 -11.52 3.89 -2.51
N LEU A 57 -10.30 4.30 -2.19
CA LEU A 57 -9.28 3.38 -1.68
C LEU A 57 -9.71 2.70 -0.39
N LEU A 58 -10.29 3.47 0.52
CA LEU A 58 -10.79 2.92 1.79
C LEU A 58 -11.97 1.96 1.58
N GLU A 59 -12.88 2.29 0.69
CA GLU A 59 -14.02 1.43 0.35
C GLU A 59 -13.55 0.11 -0.27
N VAL A 60 -12.63 0.17 -1.21
CA VAL A 60 -12.06 -1.02 -1.86
C VAL A 60 -11.32 -1.88 -0.85
N ALA A 61 -10.50 -1.30 -0.01
CA ALA A 61 -9.78 -2.04 1.03
C ALA A 61 -10.75 -2.71 1.99
N THR A 62 -11.78 -2.02 2.44
CA THR A 62 -12.79 -2.56 3.33
C THR A 62 -13.54 -3.74 2.70
N ARG A 63 -13.74 -3.70 1.39
CA ARG A 63 -14.43 -4.75 0.65
C ARG A 63 -13.62 -6.03 0.55
N HIS A 64 -12.32 -5.94 0.40
CA HIS A 64 -11.43 -7.07 0.11
C HIS A 64 -10.61 -7.55 1.29
N THR A 65 -10.50 -6.77 2.35
CA THR A 65 -9.71 -7.15 3.51
C THR A 65 -10.61 -7.63 4.64
N LEU A 66 -10.03 -8.43 5.52
CA LEU A 66 -10.80 -8.97 6.63
C LEU A 66 -11.14 -7.87 7.63
N PRO A 67 -12.43 -7.63 7.88
CA PRO A 67 -12.81 -6.81 9.02
C PRO A 67 -12.33 -7.51 10.30
N ILE A 68 -11.87 -6.74 11.25
CA ILE A 68 -11.49 -7.24 12.57
C ILE A 68 -12.61 -8.01 13.23
N SER A 69 -13.86 -7.62 12.95
CA SER A 69 -15.04 -8.32 13.43
C SER A 69 -15.11 -9.78 12.98
N GLN A 70 -14.40 -10.15 11.90
CA GLN A 70 -14.31 -11.51 11.40
C GLN A 70 -13.08 -12.27 11.89
N MET A 71 -12.19 -11.60 12.59
CA MET A 71 -11.05 -12.25 13.22
C MET A 71 -11.51 -12.99 14.47
N SER A 72 -10.94 -14.18 14.69
CA SER A 72 -11.14 -14.87 15.94
C SER A 72 -10.56 -14.06 17.11
N LYS A 73 -11.13 -14.22 18.30
CA LYS A 73 -10.60 -13.53 19.49
C LYS A 73 -9.12 -13.82 19.76
N PRO A 74 -8.63 -15.07 19.62
CA PRO A 74 -7.20 -15.37 19.77
C PRO A 74 -6.33 -14.65 18.74
N ASP A 75 -6.78 -14.59 17.49
CA ASP A 75 -6.03 -13.91 16.43
C ASP A 75 -5.96 -12.40 16.67
N LEU A 76 -7.06 -11.81 17.10
CA LEU A 76 -7.10 -10.39 17.44
C LEU A 76 -6.19 -10.07 18.62
N ALA A 77 -6.20 -10.90 19.67
CA ALA A 77 -5.31 -10.73 20.82
C ALA A 77 -3.84 -10.85 20.42
N GLU A 78 -3.52 -11.81 19.54
CA GLU A 78 -2.16 -11.99 19.03
C GLU A 78 -1.71 -10.80 18.18
N LEU A 79 -2.58 -10.27 17.34
CA LEU A 79 -2.33 -9.05 16.56
C LEU A 79 -1.99 -7.87 17.47
N GLN A 80 -2.82 -7.65 18.49
CA GLN A 80 -2.62 -6.57 19.45
C GLN A 80 -1.32 -6.75 20.24
N ARG A 81 -1.04 -7.97 20.66
CA ARG A 81 0.16 -8.29 21.43
C ARG A 81 1.44 -8.13 20.62
N ARG A 82 1.47 -8.63 19.37
CA ARG A 82 2.66 -8.61 18.52
C ARG A 82 3.02 -7.24 18.04
N TYR A 83 2.04 -6.45 17.66
CA TYR A 83 2.26 -5.19 16.96
C TYR A 83 1.93 -3.99 17.82
N LEU A 84 1.54 -4.20 19.06
CA LEU A 84 1.13 -3.13 19.98
C LEU A 84 0.06 -2.22 19.34
N ILE A 85 -0.84 -2.82 18.57
CA ILE A 85 -1.84 -2.10 17.81
C ILE A 85 -3.14 -2.04 18.61
N LYS A 86 -3.73 -0.86 18.66
CA LYS A 86 -5.09 -0.72 19.18
C LYS A 86 -6.09 -1.21 18.12
N THR A 87 -7.25 -1.68 18.54
CA THR A 87 -8.30 -2.17 17.64
C THR A 87 -8.69 -1.14 16.57
N SER A 88 -8.65 0.16 16.93
CA SER A 88 -8.91 1.25 15.99
C SER A 88 -7.85 1.41 14.90
N ASP A 89 -6.62 0.94 15.13
CA ASP A 89 -5.51 1.08 14.19
C ASP A 89 -5.46 -0.02 13.12
N SER A 90 -6.37 -0.98 13.21
CA SER A 90 -6.44 -2.12 12.30
C SER A 90 -7.37 -1.90 11.12
N MET A 91 -8.05 -0.77 11.07
CA MET A 91 -8.83 -0.35 9.90
C MET A 91 -7.91 0.09 8.77
N PRO A 92 -8.33 -0.09 7.51
CA PRO A 92 -7.58 0.47 6.39
C PRO A 92 -7.36 1.98 6.56
N LYS A 93 -6.18 2.43 6.17
CA LYS A 93 -5.79 3.86 6.23
C LYS A 93 -5.09 4.26 4.95
N VAL A 94 -5.24 5.52 4.59
CA VAL A 94 -4.54 6.14 3.47
C VAL A 94 -3.58 7.20 4.01
N TYR A 95 -2.33 7.11 3.60
CA TYR A 95 -1.29 8.08 3.92
C TYR A 95 -0.92 8.86 2.68
N TYR A 96 -0.72 10.16 2.81
CA TYR A 96 -0.37 11.06 1.72
C TYR A 96 1.13 11.33 1.72
N ARG A 97 1.73 11.31 0.53
CA ARG A 97 3.09 11.78 0.33
C ARG A 97 3.15 12.67 -0.90
N ILE A 98 3.64 13.88 -0.71
CA ILE A 98 3.82 14.84 -1.79
C ILE A 98 5.16 14.54 -2.46
N THR A 99 5.13 14.35 -3.79
CA THR A 99 6.32 14.13 -4.61
C THR A 99 6.41 15.18 -5.71
N ASP A 100 7.50 15.17 -6.46
CA ASP A 100 7.73 16.16 -7.52
C ASP A 100 6.71 16.08 -8.65
N ASN A 101 6.20 14.87 -8.93
CA ASN A 101 5.38 14.65 -10.12
C ASN A 101 3.93 14.27 -9.80
N TRP A 102 3.67 13.78 -8.60
CA TRP A 102 2.34 13.29 -8.24
C TRP A 102 2.12 13.30 -6.74
N LEU A 103 0.87 13.14 -6.36
CA LEU A 103 0.49 12.83 -5.00
C LEU A 103 0.44 11.31 -4.84
N GLU A 104 1.22 10.78 -3.93
CA GLU A 104 1.21 9.36 -3.61
C GLU A 104 0.26 9.08 -2.44
N LEU A 105 -0.68 8.17 -2.68
CA LEU A 105 -1.59 7.67 -1.68
C LEU A 105 -1.17 6.25 -1.32
N SER A 106 -0.78 6.05 -0.09
CA SER A 106 -0.38 4.73 0.42
C SER A 106 -1.55 4.13 1.18
N LEU A 107 -2.17 3.11 0.59
CA LEU A 107 -3.27 2.39 1.20
C LEU A 107 -2.72 1.24 2.03
N ARG A 108 -2.92 1.32 3.34
CA ARG A 108 -2.49 0.30 4.29
C ARG A 108 -3.66 -0.52 4.76
N PHE A 109 -3.50 -1.84 4.78
CA PHE A 109 -4.56 -2.77 5.16
C PHE A 109 -3.98 -4.07 5.71
N ILE A 110 -4.82 -4.88 6.36
CA ILE A 110 -4.45 -6.21 6.83
C ILE A 110 -4.98 -7.26 5.86
N ALA A 111 -4.15 -8.19 5.46
CA ALA A 111 -4.52 -9.27 4.57
C ALA A 111 -4.02 -10.61 5.08
N LYS A 112 -4.65 -11.69 4.62
CA LYS A 112 -4.14 -13.03 4.82
C LYS A 112 -2.89 -13.25 3.99
N ASP A 113 -1.91 -13.89 4.60
CA ASP A 113 -0.60 -14.14 3.99
C ASP A 113 -0.69 -14.85 2.64
N HIS A 114 -1.54 -15.85 2.54
CA HIS A 114 -1.61 -16.70 1.34
C HIS A 114 -2.28 -16.04 0.13
N ASP A 115 -3.10 -15.01 0.35
CA ASP A 115 -3.96 -14.43 -0.68
C ASP A 115 -3.55 -13.01 -1.09
N ILE A 116 -2.42 -12.52 -0.60
CA ILE A 116 -2.01 -11.11 -0.77
C ILE A 116 -1.97 -10.71 -2.24
N ARG A 117 -1.40 -11.56 -3.09
CA ARG A 117 -1.27 -11.25 -4.51
C ARG A 117 -2.62 -11.14 -5.19
N ASP A 118 -3.51 -12.08 -4.92
CA ASP A 118 -4.86 -12.09 -5.51
C ASP A 118 -5.71 -10.94 -4.96
N ILE A 119 -5.59 -10.65 -3.68
CA ILE A 119 -6.28 -9.51 -3.06
C ILE A 119 -5.81 -8.20 -3.71
N LYS A 120 -4.51 -8.01 -3.86
CA LYS A 120 -3.97 -6.80 -4.51
C LYS A 120 -4.40 -6.69 -5.97
N ASP A 121 -4.47 -7.80 -6.70
CA ASP A 121 -4.97 -7.81 -8.06
C ASP A 121 -6.42 -7.35 -8.13
N GLN A 122 -7.28 -7.93 -7.31
CA GLN A 122 -8.70 -7.57 -7.26
C GLN A 122 -8.89 -6.12 -6.81
N MET A 123 -8.17 -5.68 -5.80
CA MET A 123 -8.20 -4.30 -5.35
C MET A 123 -7.76 -3.34 -6.44
N SER A 124 -6.71 -3.68 -7.17
CA SER A 124 -6.21 -2.85 -8.28
C SER A 124 -7.27 -2.69 -9.37
N ARG A 125 -7.96 -3.78 -9.73
CA ARG A 125 -9.04 -3.74 -10.71
C ARG A 125 -10.19 -2.85 -10.25
N ASP A 126 -10.61 -3.00 -9.02
CA ASP A 126 -11.69 -2.20 -8.45
C ASP A 126 -11.30 -0.72 -8.34
N ILE A 127 -10.07 -0.44 -7.93
CA ILE A 127 -9.56 0.94 -7.87
C ILE A 127 -9.58 1.58 -9.25
N LEU A 128 -9.10 0.90 -10.27
CA LEU A 128 -9.11 1.42 -11.64
C LEU A 128 -10.52 1.69 -12.12
N ASP A 129 -11.45 0.76 -11.90
CA ASP A 129 -12.85 0.92 -12.30
C ASP A 129 -13.50 2.11 -11.59
N GLU A 130 -13.33 2.22 -10.28
CA GLU A 130 -13.92 3.29 -9.49
C GLU A 130 -13.29 4.65 -9.82
N PHE A 131 -11.98 4.68 -10.08
CA PHE A 131 -11.28 5.90 -10.50
C PHE A 131 -11.77 6.37 -11.87
N ASP A 132 -11.96 5.45 -12.81
CA ASP A 132 -12.50 5.77 -14.13
C ASP A 132 -13.89 6.39 -14.02
N LYS A 133 -14.76 5.81 -13.20
CA LYS A 133 -16.12 6.35 -12.96
C LYS A 133 -16.10 7.73 -12.32
N ALA A 134 -15.12 7.99 -11.45
CA ALA A 134 -14.98 9.25 -10.74
C ALA A 134 -14.16 10.29 -11.52
N GLY A 135 -13.61 9.94 -12.68
CA GLY A 135 -12.77 10.84 -13.45
C GLY A 135 -11.41 11.11 -12.81
N ILE A 136 -10.92 10.19 -12.00
CA ILE A 136 -9.61 10.29 -11.33
C ILE A 136 -8.56 9.59 -12.19
N GLU A 137 -7.53 10.33 -12.58
CA GLU A 137 -6.43 9.80 -13.39
C GLU A 137 -5.26 9.36 -12.53
N ILE A 138 -4.73 8.18 -12.85
CA ILE A 138 -3.45 7.72 -12.31
C ILE A 138 -2.33 8.56 -12.93
N ALA A 139 -1.42 9.03 -12.11
CA ALA A 139 -0.28 9.81 -12.58
C ALA A 139 0.78 8.89 -13.19
N SER A 140 1.41 9.39 -14.23
CA SER A 140 2.61 8.79 -14.81
C SER A 140 3.78 9.74 -14.68
N ALA A 141 4.99 9.20 -14.64
CA ALA A 141 6.20 10.00 -14.58
C ALA A 141 6.29 10.92 -15.81
N THR A 142 6.37 12.21 -15.57
CA THR A 142 6.59 13.22 -16.61
C THR A 142 7.97 13.83 -16.40
N LEU A 143 8.79 13.81 -17.44
CA LEU A 143 10.09 14.45 -17.42
C LEU A 143 10.01 15.77 -18.17
N ASP A 144 10.25 16.85 -17.46
CA ASP A 144 10.48 18.16 -18.07
C ASP A 144 11.95 18.27 -18.44
N ILE A 145 12.23 18.25 -19.73
CA ILE A 145 13.58 18.45 -20.23
C ILE A 145 13.80 19.95 -20.38
N VAL A 146 14.48 20.54 -19.39
CA VAL A 146 14.79 21.97 -19.39
C VAL A 146 16.14 22.18 -20.08
N GLY A 147 16.20 23.17 -20.99
CA GLY A 147 17.45 23.56 -21.67
C GLY A 147 17.71 22.81 -22.96
N VAL A 148 16.83 21.93 -23.41
CA VAL A 148 16.94 21.36 -24.76
C VAL A 148 16.30 22.31 -25.76
N PRO A 149 17.00 22.72 -26.83
CA PRO A 149 16.41 23.55 -27.86
C PRO A 149 15.21 22.87 -28.48
N ARG A 150 14.11 23.60 -28.57
CA ARG A 150 12.96 23.09 -29.31
C ARG A 150 13.34 22.94 -30.78
N PRO A 151 12.90 21.82 -31.43
CA PRO A 151 13.13 21.71 -32.87
C PRO A 151 12.49 22.92 -33.56
N ILE A 152 13.26 23.58 -34.40
CA ILE A 152 12.74 24.67 -35.21
C ILE A 152 11.89 24.03 -36.29
N THR A 153 10.58 24.17 -36.18
CA THR A 153 9.69 23.82 -37.27
C THR A 153 9.65 24.97 -38.23
N GLN A 154 10.26 24.78 -39.37
CA GLN A 154 10.22 25.72 -40.46
C GLN A 154 9.03 25.39 -41.38
N TRP A 155 7.98 26.04 -41.17
CA TRP A 155 6.79 25.95 -42.09
C TRP A 155 6.05 27.23 -42.16
#